data_2e8d33f4e21c5158d9d4069aeed43e7d
#
_entry.id   2e8d33f4e21c5158d9d4069aeed43e7d
#
_cell.length_a   1.000
_cell.length_b   1.000
_cell.length_c   1.000
_cell.angle_alpha   90.00
_cell.angle_beta   90.00
_cell.angle_gamma   90.00
#
_symmetry.space_group_name_H-M   'P 1'
#
loop_
_entity.id
_entity.type
_entity.pdbx_description
1 polymer ?
#
loop_
_entity_poly.entity_id
_entity_poly.type
_entity_poly.pdbx_seq_one_letter_code
_entity_poly.pdbx_strand_id
1 'polypeptide(L)'
;EITTRLVGSEMCIRDRMKRYRIPASITLAQGLLESGAGKSTLARKSNNHFGIKCGGDWTGRTVRHDDDARNECFRAYKHPRDSYEDHSKFLKGRSRYASLFKLKITDYKGWAHGLKKAGYATDPRYAYRLIDIIELYELHKYDTKDGIKWMKEFPNPHQPYLANDLLYIVVRPGDTFKKLSKEFDISQRKLRKYNDLYKGYVLKPGDIIYLDKKHRRADKEHIVHVVRGGESMYSISQKYGIRLKNLYKMNKMKPEDPSPKVGDILRLR
;
A
#
# COMPACT_ATOMS: atom_id res chain seq x y z
N GLU A 1 -6.33 4.90 6.70
CA GLU A 1 -7.27 3.85 7.18
C GLU A 1 -7.04 2.46 6.56
N ILE A 2 -6.41 2.35 5.40
CA ILE A 2 -6.10 1.05 4.75
C ILE A 2 -5.04 0.29 5.55
N THR A 3 -4.13 0.99 6.16
CA THR A 3 -2.98 0.50 6.89
C THR A 3 -3.32 -0.22 8.18
N THR A 4 -4.24 0.30 8.96
CA THR A 4 -4.58 -0.27 10.28
C THR A 4 -5.22 -1.65 10.17
N ARG A 5 -5.87 -1.94 9.04
CA ARG A 5 -6.49 -3.25 8.78
C ARG A 5 -5.53 -4.28 8.17
N LEU A 6 -4.51 -3.84 7.43
CA LEU A 6 -3.47 -4.72 6.87
C LEU A 6 -2.32 -4.98 7.87
N VAL A 7 -2.03 -4.02 8.73
CA VAL A 7 -0.91 -4.04 9.69
C VAL A 7 -1.07 -5.11 10.78
N GLY A 8 -2.27 -5.41 11.23
CA GLY A 8 -2.50 -6.61 12.06
C GLY A 8 -2.22 -7.92 11.31
N SER A 9 -2.00 -7.85 10.00
CA SER A 9 -1.75 -9.00 9.12
C SER A 9 -0.28 -9.30 8.87
N GLU A 10 0.67 -8.37 9.09
CA GLU A 10 2.08 -8.57 8.69
C GLU A 10 2.81 -9.61 9.56
N MET A 11 2.64 -9.59 10.87
CA MET A 11 3.13 -10.68 11.72
C MET A 11 2.45 -12.01 11.35
N CYS A 12 1.17 -11.94 11.01
CA CYS A 12 0.41 -13.06 10.49
C CYS A 12 0.88 -13.55 9.12
N ILE A 13 1.33 -12.66 8.21
CA ILE A 13 1.78 -13.03 6.84
C ILE A 13 3.08 -13.82 6.91
N ARG A 14 4.04 -13.42 7.74
CA ARG A 14 5.29 -14.15 7.96
C ARG A 14 5.04 -15.55 8.53
N ASP A 15 4.19 -15.65 9.55
CA ASP A 15 3.86 -16.93 10.15
C ASP A 15 3.14 -17.84 9.16
N ARG A 16 2.30 -17.26 8.28
CA ARG A 16 1.68 -17.97 7.17
C ARG A 16 2.69 -18.41 6.11
N MET A 17 3.64 -17.54 5.73
CA MET A 17 4.71 -17.93 4.81
C MET A 17 5.48 -19.15 5.32
N LYS A 18 5.81 -19.20 6.61
CA LYS A 18 6.44 -20.36 7.23
C LYS A 18 5.51 -21.57 7.28
N ARG A 19 4.26 -21.38 7.73
CA ARG A 19 3.30 -22.44 7.95
C ARG A 19 2.77 -23.05 6.66
N TYR A 20 2.47 -22.20 5.67
CA TYR A 20 1.81 -22.62 4.43
C TYR A 20 2.76 -22.66 3.23
N ARG A 21 3.99 -22.14 3.34
CA ARG A 21 4.98 -22.06 2.26
C ARG A 21 4.46 -21.28 1.03
N ILE A 22 3.72 -20.21 1.27
CA ILE A 22 3.28 -19.25 0.25
C ILE A 22 4.14 -18.00 0.39
N PRO A 23 4.74 -17.44 -0.69
CA PRO A 23 5.52 -16.21 -0.59
C PRO A 23 4.71 -15.08 0.07
N ALA A 24 5.35 -14.33 0.96
CA ALA A 24 4.74 -13.18 1.60
C ALA A 24 4.34 -12.13 0.55
N SER A 25 5.21 -11.92 -0.46
CA SER A 25 4.97 -11.03 -1.58
C SER A 25 3.70 -11.36 -2.34
N ILE A 26 3.46 -12.63 -2.65
CA ILE A 26 2.25 -13.11 -3.34
C ILE A 26 1.01 -12.85 -2.49
N THR A 27 1.04 -13.22 -1.21
CA THR A 27 -0.11 -13.01 -0.30
C THR A 27 -0.46 -11.52 -0.17
N LEU A 28 0.55 -10.65 -0.06
CA LEU A 28 0.36 -9.20 0.01
C LEU A 28 -0.19 -8.63 -1.30
N ALA A 29 0.42 -8.98 -2.44
CA ALA A 29 0.00 -8.49 -3.74
C ALA A 29 -1.43 -8.91 -4.09
N GLN A 30 -1.80 -10.16 -3.81
CA GLN A 30 -3.18 -10.62 -3.97
C GLN A 30 -4.13 -9.85 -3.05
N GLY A 31 -3.80 -9.69 -1.78
CA GLY A 31 -4.62 -8.91 -0.84
C GLY A 31 -4.83 -7.47 -1.30
N LEU A 32 -3.82 -6.82 -1.86
CA LEU A 32 -3.92 -5.48 -2.44
C LEU A 32 -4.80 -5.46 -3.69
N LEU A 33 -4.56 -6.39 -4.61
CA LEU A 33 -5.25 -6.45 -5.91
C LEU A 33 -6.73 -6.77 -5.75
N GLU A 34 -7.06 -7.84 -5.03
CA GLU A 34 -8.44 -8.35 -4.90
C GLU A 34 -9.32 -7.43 -4.04
N SER A 35 -8.74 -6.79 -3.03
CA SER A 35 -9.52 -5.90 -2.15
C SER A 35 -9.55 -4.44 -2.62
N GLY A 36 -8.92 -4.10 -3.76
CA GLY A 36 -8.70 -2.72 -4.13
C GLY A 36 -7.99 -1.95 -3.01
N ALA A 37 -6.89 -2.51 -2.50
CA ALA A 37 -6.15 -2.00 -1.34
C ALA A 37 -7.04 -1.86 -0.07
N GLY A 38 -8.00 -2.77 0.12
CA GLY A 38 -8.94 -2.77 1.24
C GLY A 38 -10.13 -1.80 1.09
N LYS A 39 -10.26 -1.15 -0.07
CA LYS A 39 -11.32 -0.14 -0.33
C LYS A 39 -12.57 -0.74 -0.95
N SER A 40 -12.52 -1.95 -1.51
CA SER A 40 -13.68 -2.57 -2.13
C SER A 40 -14.84 -2.71 -1.15
N THR A 41 -16.06 -2.60 -1.66
CA THR A 41 -17.28 -2.75 -0.85
C THR A 41 -17.30 -4.10 -0.14
N LEU A 42 -16.90 -5.16 -0.82
CA LEU A 42 -16.82 -6.51 -0.25
C LEU A 42 -15.83 -6.57 0.92
N ALA A 43 -14.58 -6.09 0.73
CA ALA A 43 -13.58 -6.10 1.79
C ALA A 43 -14.02 -5.29 3.01
N ARG A 44 -14.67 -4.15 2.83
CA ARG A 44 -15.14 -3.28 3.91
C ARG A 44 -16.30 -3.88 4.71
N LYS A 45 -17.26 -4.54 4.03
CA LYS A 45 -18.46 -5.11 4.66
C LYS A 45 -18.21 -6.46 5.31
N SER A 46 -17.29 -7.27 4.75
CA SER A 46 -17.13 -8.67 5.13
C SER A 46 -15.73 -9.03 5.64
N ASN A 47 -14.76 -8.13 5.64
CA ASN A 47 -13.34 -8.39 5.86
C ASN A 47 -12.77 -9.47 4.91
N ASN A 48 -13.41 -9.71 3.77
CA ASN A 48 -12.98 -10.65 2.75
C ASN A 48 -12.07 -9.93 1.74
N HIS A 49 -10.78 -10.06 1.92
CA HIS A 49 -9.77 -9.37 1.11
C HIS A 49 -9.40 -10.11 -0.18
N PHE A 50 -9.89 -11.31 -0.38
CA PHE A 50 -9.54 -12.18 -1.52
C PHE A 50 -10.75 -12.59 -2.36
N GLY A 51 -11.93 -12.04 -2.10
CA GLY A 51 -13.12 -12.41 -2.85
C GLY A 51 -13.47 -13.91 -2.76
N ILE A 52 -13.21 -14.56 -1.62
CA ILE A 52 -13.48 -15.99 -1.49
C ILE A 52 -14.98 -16.20 -1.42
N LYS A 53 -15.52 -16.88 -2.44
CA LYS A 53 -16.95 -17.24 -2.52
C LYS A 53 -17.31 -18.32 -1.51
N CYS A 54 -18.57 -18.33 -1.08
CA CYS A 54 -19.12 -19.47 -0.31
C CYS A 54 -18.98 -20.72 -1.17
N GLY A 55 -19.01 -21.86 -0.54
CA GLY A 55 -19.00 -23.14 -1.23
C GLY A 55 -18.31 -24.19 -0.39
N GLY A 56 -18.50 -25.45 -0.75
CA GLY A 56 -17.99 -26.57 0.04
C GLY A 56 -18.49 -26.52 1.48
N ASP A 57 -17.58 -26.70 2.40
CA ASP A 57 -17.87 -26.87 3.82
C ASP A 57 -17.89 -25.53 4.60
N TRP A 58 -18.16 -24.40 3.95
CA TRP A 58 -18.19 -23.11 4.64
C TRP A 58 -19.44 -22.98 5.52
N THR A 59 -19.27 -22.99 6.82
CA THR A 59 -20.33 -22.82 7.82
C THR A 59 -20.30 -21.46 8.52
N GLY A 60 -19.35 -20.58 8.12
CA GLY A 60 -19.19 -19.27 8.71
C GLY A 60 -20.19 -18.23 8.17
N ARG A 61 -20.02 -16.98 8.62
CA ARG A 61 -20.83 -15.84 8.16
C ARG A 61 -20.65 -15.61 6.66
N THR A 62 -21.71 -15.12 6.02
CA THR A 62 -21.73 -14.83 4.58
C THR A 62 -22.23 -13.43 4.31
N VAL A 63 -21.92 -12.93 3.12
CA VAL A 63 -22.45 -11.68 2.57
C VAL A 63 -22.80 -11.90 1.09
N ARG A 64 -23.84 -11.23 0.62
CA ARG A 64 -24.20 -11.21 -0.81
C ARG A 64 -23.60 -9.98 -1.47
N HIS A 65 -23.02 -10.17 -2.64
CA HIS A 65 -22.39 -9.12 -3.43
C HIS A 65 -22.45 -9.48 -4.93
N ASP A 66 -22.62 -8.46 -5.77
CA ASP A 66 -22.56 -8.63 -7.22
C ASP A 66 -21.09 -8.66 -7.67
N ASP A 67 -20.69 -9.69 -8.42
CA ASP A 67 -19.37 -9.88 -8.98
C ASP A 67 -19.50 -10.41 -10.41
N ASP A 68 -19.07 -11.62 -10.72
CA ASP A 68 -19.28 -12.27 -12.04
C ASP A 68 -20.77 -12.50 -12.32
N ALA A 69 -21.57 -12.73 -11.29
CA ALA A 69 -23.02 -12.82 -11.33
C ALA A 69 -23.67 -11.96 -10.24
N ARG A 70 -24.98 -11.71 -10.39
CA ARG A 70 -25.74 -10.98 -9.38
C ARG A 70 -25.93 -11.82 -8.11
N ASN A 71 -25.86 -11.17 -6.94
CA ASN A 71 -26.20 -11.76 -5.64
C ASN A 71 -25.39 -12.99 -5.27
N GLU A 72 -24.11 -13.03 -5.64
CA GLU A 72 -23.22 -14.14 -5.30
C GLU A 72 -22.90 -14.18 -3.81
N CYS A 73 -22.66 -15.40 -3.30
CA CYS A 73 -22.34 -15.61 -1.89
C CYS A 73 -20.84 -15.53 -1.66
N PHE A 74 -20.43 -14.66 -0.74
CA PHE A 74 -19.04 -14.52 -0.29
C PHE A 74 -18.90 -14.81 1.20
N ARG A 75 -17.77 -15.39 1.58
CA ARG A 75 -17.40 -15.60 2.98
C ARG A 75 -17.25 -14.27 3.70
N ALA A 76 -17.70 -14.19 4.95
CA ALA A 76 -17.53 -13.01 5.78
C ALA A 76 -16.78 -13.36 7.08
N TYR A 77 -15.79 -12.54 7.43
CA TYR A 77 -14.90 -12.79 8.55
C TYR A 77 -15.07 -11.76 9.66
N LYS A 78 -14.73 -12.17 10.89
CA LYS A 78 -14.73 -11.27 12.04
C LYS A 78 -13.59 -10.24 11.92
N HIS A 79 -12.43 -10.69 11.45
CA HIS A 79 -11.23 -9.88 11.28
C HIS A 79 -10.59 -10.09 9.91
N PRO A 80 -9.89 -9.09 9.32
CA PRO A 80 -9.16 -9.26 8.07
C PRO A 80 -8.17 -10.43 8.08
N ARG A 81 -7.48 -10.65 9.21
CA ARG A 81 -6.51 -11.75 9.39
C ARG A 81 -7.13 -13.13 9.12
N ASP A 82 -8.43 -13.30 9.38
CA ASP A 82 -9.12 -14.58 9.18
C ASP A 82 -9.29 -14.86 7.69
N SER A 83 -9.51 -13.80 6.87
CA SER A 83 -9.55 -13.89 5.42
C SER A 83 -8.18 -14.31 4.85
N TYR A 84 -7.08 -13.77 5.39
CA TYR A 84 -5.72 -14.15 5.00
C TYR A 84 -5.38 -15.61 5.39
N GLU A 85 -5.86 -16.04 6.53
CA GLU A 85 -5.71 -17.45 6.98
C GLU A 85 -6.47 -18.38 6.07
N ASP A 86 -7.72 -18.07 5.78
CA ASP A 86 -8.57 -18.87 4.90
C ASP A 86 -8.04 -18.91 3.47
N HIS A 87 -7.54 -17.80 2.94
CA HIS A 87 -6.86 -17.76 1.65
C HIS A 87 -5.65 -18.71 1.60
N SER A 88 -4.85 -18.74 2.65
CA SER A 88 -3.70 -19.66 2.71
C SER A 88 -4.11 -21.12 2.72
N LYS A 89 -5.17 -21.45 3.47
CA LYS A 89 -5.78 -22.79 3.48
C LYS A 89 -6.39 -23.14 2.12
N PHE A 90 -7.06 -22.17 1.48
CA PHE A 90 -7.65 -22.33 0.16
C PHE A 90 -6.61 -22.69 -0.91
N LEU A 91 -5.46 -22.02 -0.94
CA LEU A 91 -4.38 -22.35 -1.86
C LEU A 91 -3.74 -23.70 -1.54
N LYS A 92 -3.48 -23.98 -0.25
CA LYS A 92 -2.81 -25.21 0.18
C LYS A 92 -3.68 -26.45 0.01
N GLY A 93 -4.99 -26.32 0.19
CA GLY A 93 -5.93 -27.43 0.19
C GLY A 93 -6.44 -27.86 -1.18
N ARG A 94 -6.15 -27.10 -2.26
CA ARG A 94 -6.67 -27.41 -3.59
C ARG A 94 -5.59 -27.98 -4.50
N SER A 95 -5.81 -29.17 -5.05
CA SER A 95 -4.86 -29.90 -5.92
C SER A 95 -4.37 -29.10 -7.12
N ARG A 96 -5.22 -28.25 -7.73
CA ARG A 96 -4.84 -27.39 -8.86
C ARG A 96 -3.68 -26.43 -8.56
N TYR A 97 -3.44 -26.09 -7.31
CA TYR A 97 -2.33 -25.24 -6.88
C TYR A 97 -1.11 -26.03 -6.39
N ALA A 98 -1.16 -27.34 -6.34
CA ALA A 98 -0.10 -28.18 -5.77
C ALA A 98 1.27 -27.96 -6.42
N SER A 99 1.30 -27.68 -7.73
CA SER A 99 2.54 -27.41 -8.47
C SER A 99 3.28 -26.14 -7.98
N LEU A 100 2.56 -25.15 -7.44
CA LEU A 100 3.15 -23.91 -6.92
C LEU A 100 4.07 -24.18 -5.73
N PHE A 101 3.72 -25.16 -4.90
CA PHE A 101 4.50 -25.49 -3.70
C PHE A 101 5.83 -26.21 -3.99
N LYS A 102 6.10 -26.51 -5.26
CA LYS A 102 7.41 -27.00 -5.75
C LYS A 102 8.37 -25.85 -6.10
N LEU A 103 7.84 -24.62 -6.27
CA LEU A 103 8.64 -23.45 -6.58
C LEU A 103 9.41 -22.97 -5.33
N LYS A 104 10.54 -22.27 -5.57
CA LYS A 104 11.25 -21.58 -4.49
C LYS A 104 10.34 -20.51 -3.88
N ILE A 105 10.42 -20.31 -2.57
CA ILE A 105 9.63 -19.30 -1.85
C ILE A 105 9.92 -17.87 -2.37
N THR A 106 11.09 -17.63 -2.93
CA THR A 106 11.53 -16.36 -3.50
C THR A 106 11.18 -16.20 -4.99
N ASP A 107 10.61 -17.22 -5.61
CA ASP A 107 10.21 -17.19 -7.02
C ASP A 107 8.78 -16.65 -7.17
N TYR A 108 8.58 -15.39 -6.81
CA TYR A 108 7.26 -14.75 -6.92
C TYR A 108 6.75 -14.65 -8.35
N LYS A 109 7.65 -14.57 -9.37
CA LYS A 109 7.24 -14.56 -10.79
C LYS A 109 6.65 -15.89 -11.20
N GLY A 110 7.33 -16.99 -10.86
CA GLY A 110 6.80 -18.34 -11.08
C GLY A 110 5.48 -18.58 -10.34
N TRP A 111 5.35 -18.08 -9.11
CA TRP A 111 4.10 -18.13 -8.36
C TRP A 111 2.97 -17.35 -9.03
N ALA A 112 3.21 -16.12 -9.49
CA ALA A 112 2.21 -15.29 -10.16
C ALA A 112 1.69 -15.94 -11.45
N HIS A 113 2.59 -16.41 -12.31
CA HIS A 113 2.22 -17.13 -13.53
C HIS A 113 1.53 -18.46 -13.23
N GLY A 114 2.00 -19.17 -12.22
CA GLY A 114 1.41 -20.43 -11.81
C GLY A 114 -0.01 -20.28 -11.25
N LEU A 115 -0.29 -19.24 -10.47
CA LEU A 115 -1.64 -18.90 -10.02
C LEU A 115 -2.59 -18.65 -11.20
N LYS A 116 -2.15 -17.86 -12.20
CA LYS A 116 -2.92 -17.63 -13.42
C LYS A 116 -3.18 -18.92 -14.18
N LYS A 117 -2.15 -19.73 -14.39
CA LYS A 117 -2.25 -21.04 -15.07
C LYS A 117 -3.20 -22.00 -14.35
N ALA A 118 -3.21 -21.99 -13.02
CA ALA A 118 -4.09 -22.79 -12.19
C ALA A 118 -5.53 -22.24 -12.12
N GLY A 119 -5.85 -21.16 -12.84
CA GLY A 119 -7.19 -20.60 -12.89
C GLY A 119 -7.62 -19.86 -11.62
N TYR A 120 -6.69 -19.19 -10.94
CA TYR A 120 -7.02 -18.34 -9.79
C TYR A 120 -7.90 -17.15 -10.21
N ALA A 121 -7.59 -16.53 -11.36
CA ALA A 121 -8.35 -15.43 -11.94
C ALA A 121 -8.55 -15.60 -13.44
N THR A 122 -9.61 -15.02 -13.97
CA THR A 122 -9.95 -15.03 -15.41
C THR A 122 -9.13 -14.00 -16.20
N ASP A 123 -8.77 -12.87 -15.60
CA ASP A 123 -7.99 -11.79 -16.24
C ASP A 123 -6.69 -12.33 -16.87
N PRO A 124 -6.47 -12.21 -18.20
CA PRO A 124 -5.25 -12.68 -18.85
C PRO A 124 -4.00 -11.97 -18.35
N ARG A 125 -4.10 -10.75 -17.82
CA ARG A 125 -2.99 -9.97 -17.28
C ARG A 125 -2.76 -10.16 -15.79
N TYR A 126 -3.49 -11.06 -15.14
CA TYR A 126 -3.44 -11.28 -13.69
C TYR A 126 -2.02 -11.46 -13.15
N ALA A 127 -1.22 -12.33 -13.77
CA ALA A 127 0.16 -12.58 -13.36
C ALA A 127 1.03 -11.31 -13.41
N TYR A 128 0.91 -10.55 -14.50
CA TYR A 128 1.66 -9.29 -14.66
C TYR A 128 1.23 -8.24 -13.64
N ARG A 129 -0.06 -8.10 -13.38
CA ARG A 129 -0.56 -7.17 -12.33
C ARG A 129 -0.03 -7.52 -10.94
N LEU A 130 0.09 -8.80 -10.61
CA LEU A 130 0.72 -9.23 -9.35
C LEU A 130 2.21 -8.87 -9.33
N ILE A 131 2.92 -9.14 -10.42
CA ILE A 131 4.37 -8.84 -10.54
C ILE A 131 4.60 -7.34 -10.42
N ASP A 132 3.82 -6.51 -11.13
CA ASP A 132 3.91 -5.05 -11.08
C ASP A 132 3.71 -4.53 -9.65
N ILE A 133 2.72 -5.04 -8.91
CA ILE A 133 2.49 -4.69 -7.50
C ILE A 133 3.69 -5.11 -6.64
N ILE A 134 4.19 -6.33 -6.83
CA ILE A 134 5.32 -6.85 -6.05
C ILE A 134 6.58 -6.01 -6.30
N GLU A 135 6.84 -5.64 -7.52
CA GLU A 135 8.02 -4.85 -7.91
C GLU A 135 7.86 -3.38 -7.48
N LEU A 136 6.69 -2.78 -7.70
CA LEU A 136 6.39 -1.41 -7.31
C LEU A 136 6.56 -1.16 -5.79
N TYR A 137 6.06 -2.10 -4.98
CA TYR A 137 6.14 -2.01 -3.52
C TYR A 137 7.31 -2.80 -2.92
N GLU A 138 8.19 -3.35 -3.77
CA GLU A 138 9.34 -4.17 -3.38
C GLU A 138 8.99 -5.34 -2.44
N LEU A 139 7.78 -5.90 -2.58
CA LEU A 139 7.25 -6.93 -1.67
C LEU A 139 8.07 -8.21 -1.67
N HIS A 140 8.83 -8.49 -2.74
CA HIS A 140 9.72 -9.65 -2.86
C HIS A 140 10.81 -9.68 -1.78
N LYS A 141 11.15 -8.54 -1.19
CA LYS A 141 12.10 -8.46 -0.06
C LYS A 141 11.60 -9.26 1.15
N TYR A 142 10.28 -9.37 1.35
CA TYR A 142 9.70 -10.12 2.47
C TYR A 142 9.82 -11.64 2.35
N ASP A 143 10.16 -12.16 1.17
CA ASP A 143 10.36 -13.57 0.92
C ASP A 143 11.77 -14.04 1.31
N THR A 144 12.68 -13.12 1.66
CA THR A 144 14.08 -13.37 1.99
C THR A 144 14.33 -13.43 3.49
N LYS A 145 15.50 -13.99 3.91
CA LYS A 145 15.94 -13.99 5.32
C LYS A 145 16.12 -12.56 5.86
N ASP A 146 16.65 -11.66 5.04
CA ASP A 146 16.88 -10.26 5.42
C ASP A 146 15.56 -9.51 5.55
N GLY A 147 14.61 -9.72 4.66
CA GLY A 147 13.26 -9.21 4.79
C GLY A 147 12.55 -9.74 6.04
N ILE A 148 12.73 -11.02 6.39
CA ILE A 148 12.21 -11.58 7.63
C ILE A 148 12.84 -10.90 8.86
N LYS A 149 14.13 -10.59 8.81
CA LYS A 149 14.83 -9.83 9.88
C LYS A 149 14.26 -8.42 9.98
N TRP A 150 14.09 -7.74 8.87
CA TRP A 150 13.50 -6.41 8.78
C TRP A 150 12.07 -6.38 9.35
N MET A 151 11.21 -7.35 9.02
CA MET A 151 9.86 -7.47 9.58
C MET A 151 9.83 -7.65 11.10
N LYS A 152 10.86 -8.31 11.68
CA LYS A 152 11.00 -8.41 13.15
C LYS A 152 11.37 -7.08 13.77
N GLU A 153 12.21 -6.31 13.09
CA GLU A 153 12.67 -5.01 13.54
C GLU A 153 11.58 -3.94 13.40
N PHE A 154 10.75 -4.05 12.36
CA PHE A 154 9.62 -3.16 12.10
C PHE A 154 8.31 -3.97 12.11
N PRO A 155 7.79 -4.35 13.29
CA PRO A 155 6.59 -5.17 13.40
C PRO A 155 5.32 -4.48 12.91
N ASN A 156 5.36 -3.17 12.77
CA ASN A 156 4.28 -2.32 12.26
C ASN A 156 4.85 -1.25 11.32
N PRO A 157 5.34 -1.64 10.12
CA PRO A 157 5.94 -0.69 9.21
C PRO A 157 4.89 0.30 8.66
N HIS A 158 5.39 1.44 8.16
CA HIS A 158 4.55 2.38 7.45
C HIS A 158 4.15 1.81 6.11
N GLN A 159 2.87 1.97 5.77
CA GLN A 159 2.43 1.73 4.41
C GLN A 159 2.65 2.98 3.59
N PRO A 160 3.38 2.89 2.46
CA PRO A 160 3.46 3.98 1.52
C PRO A 160 2.14 4.19 0.78
N TYR A 161 1.85 5.46 0.50
CA TYR A 161 0.78 5.92 -0.39
C TYR A 161 1.40 6.48 -1.66
N LEU A 162 0.59 6.65 -2.71
CA LEU A 162 1.03 7.22 -3.97
C LEU A 162 0.34 8.56 -4.21
N ALA A 163 1.12 9.59 -4.56
CA ALA A 163 0.63 10.86 -5.08
C ALA A 163 1.63 11.42 -6.08
N ASN A 164 1.16 11.86 -7.24
CA ASN A 164 2.01 12.36 -8.32
C ASN A 164 3.16 11.39 -8.68
N ASP A 165 2.84 10.08 -8.76
CA ASP A 165 3.77 8.97 -9.00
C ASP A 165 4.91 8.85 -7.97
N LEU A 166 4.75 9.41 -6.79
CA LEU A 166 5.71 9.38 -5.70
C LEU A 166 5.15 8.67 -4.47
N LEU A 167 5.95 7.80 -3.88
CA LEU A 167 5.61 7.16 -2.62
C LEU A 167 5.79 8.13 -1.45
N TYR A 168 4.80 8.17 -0.56
CA TYR A 168 4.88 8.90 0.70
C TYR A 168 4.27 8.09 1.84
N ILE A 169 4.66 8.45 3.06
CA ILE A 169 4.06 7.91 4.28
C ILE A 169 3.43 9.03 5.11
N VAL A 170 2.51 8.64 5.99
CA VAL A 170 1.94 9.54 7.00
C VAL A 170 2.60 9.24 8.35
N VAL A 171 3.18 10.26 8.96
CA VAL A 171 3.86 10.19 10.26
C VAL A 171 2.89 9.77 11.37
N ARG A 172 3.32 8.85 12.21
CA ARG A 172 2.57 8.33 13.36
C ARG A 172 3.14 8.87 14.67
N PRO A 173 2.38 8.81 15.78
CA PRO A 173 2.93 9.12 17.11
C PRO A 173 4.19 8.32 17.41
N GLY A 174 5.24 9.01 17.83
CA GLY A 174 6.53 8.40 18.18
C GLY A 174 7.49 8.15 17.01
N ASP A 175 7.15 8.56 15.79
CA ASP A 175 8.06 8.53 14.65
C ASP A 175 9.15 9.59 14.76
N THR A 176 10.31 9.25 14.24
CA THR A 176 11.46 10.15 14.13
C THR A 176 12.14 9.93 12.77
N PHE A 177 12.88 10.95 12.29
CA PHE A 177 13.68 10.76 11.08
C PHE A 177 14.67 9.60 11.18
N LYS A 178 15.17 9.30 12.39
CA LYS A 178 16.07 8.15 12.63
C LYS A 178 15.34 6.83 12.40
N LYS A 179 14.11 6.68 12.92
CA LYS A 179 13.28 5.48 12.71
C LYS A 179 12.90 5.30 11.26
N LEU A 180 12.37 6.37 10.62
CA LEU A 180 12.00 6.33 9.20
C LEU A 180 13.20 6.08 8.28
N SER A 181 14.36 6.68 8.59
CA SER A 181 15.61 6.43 7.86
C SER A 181 16.01 4.96 7.87
N LYS A 182 15.82 4.28 8.99
CA LYS A 182 16.14 2.87 9.17
C LYS A 182 15.09 1.97 8.49
N GLU A 183 13.83 2.32 8.60
CA GLU A 183 12.71 1.56 8.02
C GLU A 183 12.75 1.55 6.49
N PHE A 184 13.06 2.70 5.86
CA PHE A 184 13.05 2.84 4.39
C PHE A 184 14.43 2.83 3.75
N ASP A 185 15.49 2.63 4.51
CA ASP A 185 16.88 2.70 4.03
C ASP A 185 17.22 4.00 3.29
N ILE A 186 16.63 5.11 3.75
CA ILE A 186 16.84 6.44 3.19
C ILE A 186 17.48 7.33 4.26
N SER A 187 18.65 7.92 3.98
CA SER A 187 19.31 8.76 4.99
C SER A 187 18.41 9.89 5.46
N GLN A 188 18.48 10.25 6.74
CA GLN A 188 17.71 11.34 7.33
C GLN A 188 17.87 12.67 6.57
N ARG A 189 19.09 12.92 6.03
CA ARG A 189 19.38 14.10 5.18
C ARG A 189 18.57 14.08 3.89
N LYS A 190 18.46 12.89 3.22
CA LYS A 190 17.66 12.74 2.01
C LYS A 190 16.17 12.91 2.33
N LEU A 191 15.65 12.27 3.38
CA LEU A 191 14.26 12.42 3.80
C LEU A 191 13.90 13.90 4.00
N ARG A 192 14.71 14.67 4.74
CA ARG A 192 14.47 16.11 4.89
C ARG A 192 14.52 16.86 3.56
N LYS A 193 15.53 16.59 2.74
CA LYS A 193 15.70 17.23 1.43
C LYS A 193 14.53 16.96 0.47
N TYR A 194 14.01 15.73 0.46
CA TYR A 194 12.87 15.37 -0.39
C TYR A 194 11.60 16.09 0.02
N ASN A 195 11.48 16.43 1.30
CA ASN A 195 10.30 17.02 1.90
C ASN A 195 10.41 18.54 2.16
N ASP A 196 11.45 19.19 1.68
CA ASP A 196 11.71 20.64 1.88
C ASP A 196 11.77 21.02 3.39
N LEU A 197 12.31 20.11 4.25
CA LEU A 197 12.39 20.26 5.69
C LEU A 197 13.80 20.64 6.17
N TYR A 198 13.89 21.53 7.16
CA TYR A 198 15.15 21.95 7.76
C TYR A 198 15.69 20.92 8.77
N LYS A 199 16.98 21.04 9.16
CA LYS A 199 17.68 20.05 10.00
C LYS A 199 17.04 19.84 11.38
N GLY A 200 16.46 20.88 11.96
CA GLY A 200 15.82 20.86 13.29
C GLY A 200 14.33 20.49 13.28
N TYR A 201 13.74 20.18 12.12
CA TYR A 201 12.32 19.86 12.06
C TYR A 201 12.00 18.59 12.85
N VAL A 202 10.98 18.68 13.70
CA VAL A 202 10.44 17.56 14.48
C VAL A 202 9.16 17.07 13.80
N LEU A 203 9.12 15.78 13.48
CA LEU A 203 7.95 15.16 12.84
C LEU A 203 6.73 15.24 13.76
N LYS A 204 5.59 15.59 13.19
CA LYS A 204 4.30 15.62 13.86
C LYS A 204 3.40 14.52 13.30
N PRO A 205 2.59 13.84 14.12
CA PRO A 205 1.61 12.90 13.63
C PRO A 205 0.71 13.55 12.57
N GLY A 206 0.55 12.87 11.43
CA GLY A 206 -0.18 13.38 10.27
C GLY A 206 0.68 14.06 9.21
N ASP A 207 1.95 14.36 9.48
CA ASP A 207 2.86 14.88 8.45
C ASP A 207 2.97 13.88 7.29
N ILE A 208 2.98 14.40 6.07
CA ILE A 208 3.27 13.62 4.86
C ILE A 208 4.78 13.64 4.63
N ILE A 209 5.40 12.48 4.50
CA ILE A 209 6.83 12.33 4.20
C ILE A 209 7.03 11.52 2.94
N TYR A 210 7.46 12.19 1.87
CA TYR A 210 7.82 11.56 0.61
C TYR A 210 9.12 10.77 0.76
N LEU A 211 9.13 9.56 0.20
CA LEU A 211 10.28 8.67 0.20
C LEU A 211 11.19 8.91 -0.99
N ASP A 212 10.77 9.75 -1.93
CA ASP A 212 11.56 10.19 -3.07
C ASP A 212 11.42 11.72 -3.28
N LYS A 213 12.24 12.23 -4.20
CA LYS A 213 12.34 13.65 -4.49
C LYS A 213 11.09 14.16 -5.21
N LYS A 214 10.35 15.07 -4.59
CA LYS A 214 9.15 15.67 -5.16
C LYS A 214 9.39 16.25 -6.55
N HIS A 215 8.35 16.22 -7.38
CA HIS A 215 8.39 16.73 -8.75
C HIS A 215 8.41 18.26 -8.81
N ARG A 216 8.62 18.81 -9.99
CA ARG A 216 8.57 20.27 -10.21
C ARG A 216 7.15 20.78 -10.40
N ARG A 217 6.20 19.89 -10.76
CA ARG A 217 4.79 20.17 -11.06
C ARG A 217 3.92 19.02 -10.56
N ALA A 218 2.64 19.27 -10.36
CA ALA A 218 1.66 18.23 -10.10
C ALA A 218 1.48 17.30 -11.31
N ASP A 219 0.76 16.20 -11.13
CA ASP A 219 0.30 15.36 -12.23
C ASP A 219 -0.62 16.11 -13.20
N LYS A 220 -0.99 15.48 -14.30
CA LYS A 220 -1.78 16.13 -15.37
C LYS A 220 -3.22 16.44 -14.96
N GLU A 221 -3.74 15.77 -13.96
CA GLU A 221 -5.12 15.91 -13.49
C GLU A 221 -5.27 17.13 -12.56
N HIS A 222 -4.17 17.58 -11.93
CA HIS A 222 -4.15 18.68 -10.97
C HIS A 222 -3.44 19.91 -11.55
N ILE A 223 -4.20 20.79 -12.21
CA ILE A 223 -3.66 22.01 -12.85
C ILE A 223 -3.62 23.16 -11.85
N VAL A 224 -4.66 23.29 -11.03
CA VAL A 224 -4.83 24.37 -10.04
C VAL A 224 -5.35 23.81 -8.71
N HIS A 225 -5.18 24.60 -7.66
CA HIS A 225 -5.73 24.34 -6.33
C HIS A 225 -6.38 25.61 -5.77
N VAL A 226 -7.60 25.49 -5.27
CA VAL A 226 -8.25 26.56 -4.51
C VAL A 226 -7.89 26.37 -3.03
N VAL A 227 -7.25 27.36 -2.44
CA VAL A 227 -6.75 27.34 -1.06
C VAL A 227 -7.93 27.26 -0.09
N ARG A 228 -7.82 26.36 0.89
CA ARG A 228 -8.81 26.11 1.94
C ARG A 228 -8.29 26.59 3.29
N GLY A 229 -9.19 26.73 4.27
CA GLY A 229 -8.81 27.11 5.63
C GLY A 229 -7.73 26.19 6.23
N GLY A 230 -6.68 26.80 6.78
CA GLY A 230 -5.56 26.07 7.40
C GLY A 230 -4.50 25.51 6.44
N GLU A 231 -4.67 25.67 5.12
CA GLU A 231 -3.65 25.27 4.15
C GLU A 231 -2.55 26.33 4.02
N SER A 232 -1.34 25.89 3.79
CA SER A 232 -0.15 26.72 3.51
C SER A 232 0.51 26.26 2.23
N MET A 233 1.41 27.08 1.65
CA MET A 233 2.22 26.67 0.51
C MET A 233 2.94 25.36 0.75
N TYR A 234 3.43 25.11 1.99
CA TYR A 234 4.06 23.85 2.36
C TYR A 234 3.07 22.70 2.33
N SER A 235 1.92 22.80 3.01
CA SER A 235 0.92 21.71 3.06
C SER A 235 0.38 21.37 1.66
N ILE A 236 0.16 22.38 0.81
CA ILE A 236 -0.26 22.19 -0.57
C ILE A 236 0.86 21.52 -1.39
N SER A 237 2.13 21.92 -1.19
CA SER A 237 3.28 21.27 -1.85
C SER A 237 3.40 19.80 -1.47
N GLN A 238 3.11 19.45 -0.20
CA GLN A 238 3.09 18.06 0.27
C GLN A 238 1.91 17.27 -0.30
N LYS A 239 0.72 17.88 -0.36
CA LYS A 239 -0.49 17.25 -0.90
C LYS A 239 -0.33 16.77 -2.34
N TYR A 240 0.35 17.57 -3.17
CA TYR A 240 0.51 17.30 -4.61
C TYR A 240 1.91 16.81 -5.02
N GLY A 241 2.78 16.48 -4.08
CA GLY A 241 4.12 15.99 -4.38
C GLY A 241 4.98 16.97 -5.18
N ILE A 242 4.81 18.28 -4.96
CA ILE A 242 5.54 19.35 -5.67
C ILE A 242 6.62 19.91 -4.74
N ARG A 243 7.81 20.22 -5.28
CA ARG A 243 8.84 20.94 -4.52
C ARG A 243 8.33 22.32 -4.14
N LEU A 244 8.45 22.69 -2.88
CA LEU A 244 7.95 23.95 -2.34
C LEU A 244 8.43 25.16 -3.13
N LYS A 245 9.72 25.22 -3.45
CA LYS A 245 10.30 26.31 -4.27
C LYS A 245 9.68 26.42 -5.67
N ASN A 246 9.26 25.28 -6.25
CA ASN A 246 8.64 25.29 -7.56
C ASN A 246 7.17 25.77 -7.49
N LEU A 247 6.47 25.44 -6.41
CA LEU A 247 5.12 25.94 -6.17
C LEU A 247 5.13 27.46 -5.99
N TYR A 248 6.06 28.02 -5.20
CA TYR A 248 6.26 29.47 -5.10
C TYR A 248 6.54 30.09 -6.48
N LYS A 249 7.51 29.54 -7.22
CA LYS A 249 7.89 30.06 -8.54
C LYS A 249 6.71 30.08 -9.54
N MET A 250 5.92 29.02 -9.58
CA MET A 250 4.76 28.93 -10.49
C MET A 250 3.70 29.99 -10.19
N ASN A 251 3.60 30.41 -8.94
CA ASN A 251 2.62 31.40 -8.49
C ASN A 251 3.22 32.82 -8.35
N LYS A 252 4.46 33.04 -8.83
CA LYS A 252 5.18 34.33 -8.73
C LYS A 252 5.27 34.86 -7.29
N MET A 253 5.33 33.92 -6.31
CA MET A 253 5.45 34.21 -4.89
C MET A 253 6.85 33.87 -4.38
N LYS A 254 7.22 34.48 -3.24
CA LYS A 254 8.46 34.22 -2.50
C LYS A 254 8.14 33.63 -1.13
N PRO A 255 9.10 32.95 -0.47
CA PRO A 255 8.88 32.41 0.88
C PRO A 255 8.53 33.46 1.95
N GLU A 256 8.98 34.68 1.79
CA GLU A 256 8.73 35.84 2.66
C GLU A 256 7.35 36.50 2.42
N ASP A 257 6.68 36.16 1.33
CA ASP A 257 5.35 36.71 1.03
C ASP A 257 4.31 36.18 2.04
N PRO A 258 3.21 36.92 2.28
CA PRO A 258 2.11 36.42 3.10
C PRO A 258 1.60 35.06 2.63
N SER A 259 1.16 34.23 3.57
CA SER A 259 0.52 32.95 3.22
C SER A 259 -0.70 33.17 2.32
N PRO A 260 -0.97 32.26 1.37
CA PRO A 260 -2.12 32.36 0.50
C PRO A 260 -3.41 32.39 1.33
N LYS A 261 -4.38 33.18 0.90
CA LYS A 261 -5.68 33.35 1.55
C LYS A 261 -6.65 32.26 1.08
N VAL A 262 -7.64 31.98 1.91
CA VAL A 262 -8.76 31.08 1.52
C VAL A 262 -9.43 31.63 0.26
N GLY A 263 -9.60 30.77 -0.74
CA GLY A 263 -10.16 31.13 -2.05
C GLY A 263 -9.13 31.50 -3.11
N ASP A 264 -7.86 31.73 -2.74
CA ASP A 264 -6.81 31.96 -3.74
C ASP A 264 -6.63 30.74 -4.65
N ILE A 265 -6.40 30.99 -5.92
CA ILE A 265 -6.18 29.93 -6.92
C ILE A 265 -4.68 29.81 -7.17
N LEU A 266 -4.10 28.70 -6.75
CA LEU A 266 -2.68 28.39 -6.98
C LEU A 266 -2.49 27.50 -8.20
N ARG A 267 -1.56 27.86 -9.07
CA ARG A 267 -1.11 26.99 -10.16
C ARG A 267 -0.20 25.89 -9.62
N LEU A 268 -0.49 24.65 -10.04
CA LEU A 268 0.25 23.44 -9.63
C LEU A 268 1.09 22.87 -10.76
N ARG A 269 0.83 23.39 -12.01
CA ARG A 269 1.47 22.86 -13.21
C ARG A 269 1.81 23.94 -14.24
#